data_caaa878e9fd3e77f9dd26a60216e468a
#
_entry.id   caaa878e9fd3e77f9dd26a60216e468a
#
_cell.length_a   1.000
_cell.length_b   1.000
_cell.length_c   1.000
_cell.angle_alpha   90.00
_cell.angle_beta   90.00
_cell.angle_gamma   90.00
#
_symmetry.space_group_name_H-M   'P 1'
#
loop_
_entity.id
_entity.type
_entity.pdbx_description
1 polymer ?
#
loop_
_entity_poly.entity_id
_entity_poly.type
_entity_poly.pdbx_seq_one_letter_code
_entity_poly.pdbx_strand_id
1 'polypeptide(L)'
;MAEIDVLQTGKMLVSSAVHNRDSKSGKFAYTGLFQSKKGRNEVPVKAFLIRINGKNVLVDTGWSEQCAINPRHHLGLALYFSSQPTVTLNDSVARQLGALGITPKQLDAVILTHLDCDHVSGLKDLKGAKH
;
A
#
# COMPACT_ATOMS: atom_id res chain seq x y z
N MET A 1 5.77 -16.79 21.70
CA MET A 1 6.19 -16.97 20.29
C MET A 1 5.60 -15.81 19.50
N ALA A 2 6.29 -15.29 18.50
CA ALA A 2 5.73 -14.27 17.61
C ALA A 2 5.16 -14.95 16.35
N GLU A 3 4.00 -14.48 15.91
CA GLU A 3 3.37 -14.89 14.66
C GLU A 3 3.34 -13.69 13.71
N ILE A 4 3.59 -13.94 12.43
CA ILE A 4 3.59 -12.89 11.40
C ILE A 4 2.68 -13.34 10.26
N ASP A 5 1.63 -12.56 10.02
CA ASP A 5 0.77 -12.72 8.83
C ASP A 5 1.17 -11.69 7.78
N VAL A 6 1.40 -12.16 6.56
CA VAL A 6 1.69 -11.29 5.42
C VAL A 6 0.38 -10.96 4.71
N LEU A 7 -0.02 -9.69 4.74
CA LEU A 7 -1.23 -9.20 4.10
C LEU A 7 -0.86 -8.64 2.71
N GLN A 8 -1.37 -9.29 1.67
CA GLN A 8 -1.17 -8.82 0.30
C GLN A 8 -2.19 -7.72 -0.01
N THR A 9 -1.74 -6.48 -0.04
CA THR A 9 -2.63 -5.30 -0.11
C THR A 9 -2.74 -4.70 -1.51
N GLY A 10 -2.63 -5.55 -2.53
CA GLY A 10 -2.69 -5.16 -3.92
C GLY A 10 -1.30 -5.01 -4.54
N LYS A 11 -1.26 -4.29 -5.64
CA LYS A 11 -0.04 -4.07 -6.42
C LYS A 11 0.01 -2.61 -6.90
N MET A 12 1.17 -2.19 -7.34
CA MET A 12 1.35 -0.91 -8.03
C MET A 12 2.14 -1.09 -9.32
N LEU A 13 1.90 -0.22 -10.30
CA LEU A 13 2.67 -0.14 -11.52
C LEU A 13 3.60 1.06 -11.43
N VAL A 14 4.88 0.81 -11.27
CA VAL A 14 5.92 1.84 -11.20
C VAL A 14 6.73 1.90 -12.48
N SER A 15 7.28 3.08 -12.78
CA SER A 15 8.22 3.23 -13.89
C SER A 15 9.41 2.29 -13.69
N SER A 16 9.83 1.60 -14.76
CA SER A 16 11.05 0.80 -14.75
C SER A 16 12.31 1.62 -14.41
N ALA A 17 12.28 2.93 -14.66
CA ALA A 17 13.35 3.85 -14.28
C ALA A 17 13.54 4.01 -12.76
N VAL A 18 12.56 3.62 -11.95
CA VAL A 18 12.68 3.59 -10.48
C VAL A 18 13.66 2.50 -10.05
N HIS A 19 13.68 1.36 -10.74
CA HIS A 19 14.56 0.23 -10.42
C HIS A 19 15.89 0.27 -11.20
N ASN A 20 15.88 0.75 -12.44
CA ASN A 20 17.05 0.80 -13.31
C ASN A 20 17.31 2.24 -13.71
N ARG A 21 18.17 2.91 -12.93
CA ARG A 21 18.59 4.29 -13.23
C ARG A 21 19.67 4.29 -14.30
N ASP A 22 19.26 4.32 -15.56
CA ASP A 22 20.18 4.59 -16.64
C ASP A 22 20.47 6.09 -16.78
N SER A 23 21.70 6.45 -17.05
CA SER A 23 22.16 7.83 -17.31
C SER A 23 21.40 8.52 -18.46
N LYS A 24 20.66 7.74 -19.27
CA LYS A 24 19.82 8.20 -20.38
C LYS A 24 18.37 8.47 -19.98
N SER A 25 17.97 8.18 -18.74
CA SER A 25 16.60 8.43 -18.24
C SER A 25 16.38 9.93 -18.10
N GLY A 26 15.41 10.49 -18.82
CA GLY A 26 15.05 11.91 -18.72
C GLY A 26 14.62 12.30 -17.30
N LYS A 27 14.74 13.59 -16.96
CA LYS A 27 14.43 14.13 -15.61
C LYS A 27 13.03 13.78 -15.09
N PHE A 28 12.07 13.46 -15.97
CA PHE A 28 10.68 13.10 -15.63
C PHE A 28 10.40 11.60 -15.72
N ALA A 29 11.40 10.75 -15.98
CA ALA A 29 11.21 9.31 -16.13
C ALA A 29 10.63 8.64 -14.86
N TYR A 30 10.88 9.22 -13.66
CA TYR A 30 10.36 8.72 -12.38
C TYR A 30 8.86 8.93 -12.20
N THR A 31 8.29 9.94 -12.83
CA THR A 31 6.88 10.30 -12.65
C THR A 31 5.94 9.34 -13.36
N GLY A 32 6.46 8.51 -14.27
CA GLY A 32 5.64 7.65 -15.13
C GLY A 32 4.74 8.41 -16.11
N LEU A 33 4.81 9.76 -16.14
CA LEU A 33 4.11 10.59 -17.11
C LEU A 33 4.66 10.28 -18.51
N PHE A 34 3.75 10.04 -19.45
CA PHE A 34 4.06 9.69 -20.85
C PHE A 34 4.71 8.32 -21.09
N GLN A 35 4.82 7.45 -20.05
CA GLN A 35 5.29 6.08 -20.26
C GLN A 35 4.13 5.14 -20.63
N SER A 36 4.36 4.31 -21.66
CA SER A 36 3.46 3.21 -21.99
C SER A 36 3.48 2.15 -20.89
N LYS A 37 2.41 1.33 -20.78
CA LYS A 37 2.35 0.21 -19.83
C LYS A 37 3.55 -0.75 -19.94
N LYS A 38 4.16 -0.86 -21.14
CA LYS A 38 5.35 -1.71 -21.39
C LYS A 38 6.61 -1.23 -20.65
N GLY A 39 6.69 0.04 -20.25
CA GLY A 39 7.81 0.60 -19.49
C GLY A 39 7.59 0.63 -17.98
N ARG A 40 6.64 -0.16 -17.45
CA ARG A 40 6.31 -0.20 -16.03
C ARG A 40 6.47 -1.62 -15.48
N ASN A 41 6.93 -1.69 -14.24
CA ASN A 41 7.03 -2.93 -13.48
C ASN A 41 5.88 -3.01 -12.49
N GLU A 42 5.29 -4.20 -12.35
CA GLU A 42 4.31 -4.49 -11.32
C GLU A 42 5.04 -4.87 -10.03
N VAL A 43 4.75 -4.16 -8.95
CA VAL A 43 5.34 -4.37 -7.63
C VAL A 43 4.23 -4.74 -6.65
N PRO A 44 4.35 -5.86 -5.91
CA PRO A 44 3.39 -6.21 -4.87
C PRO A 44 3.52 -5.25 -3.68
N VAL A 45 2.38 -4.83 -3.15
CA VAL A 45 2.29 -4.02 -1.94
C VAL A 45 1.85 -4.92 -0.79
N LYS A 46 2.56 -4.89 0.32
CA LYS A 46 2.34 -5.77 1.47
C LYS A 46 2.28 -4.97 2.76
N ALA A 47 1.49 -5.46 3.70
CA ALA A 47 1.52 -5.08 5.09
C ALA A 47 1.78 -6.32 5.95
N PHE A 48 2.17 -6.15 7.20
CA PHE A 48 2.48 -7.27 8.08
C PHE A 48 1.74 -7.11 9.40
N LEU A 49 0.97 -8.12 9.77
CA LEU A 49 0.39 -8.21 11.10
C LEU A 49 1.31 -9.06 11.98
N ILE A 50 1.85 -8.49 13.03
CA ILE A 50 2.71 -9.15 14.02
C ILE A 50 1.89 -9.35 15.29
N ARG A 51 1.72 -10.61 15.69
CA ARG A 51 1.06 -10.99 16.94
C ARG A 51 2.12 -11.51 17.92
N ILE A 52 2.33 -10.79 18.99
CA ILE A 52 3.36 -11.13 19.99
C ILE A 52 2.89 -10.79 21.41
N ASN A 53 3.01 -11.72 22.33
CA ASN A 53 2.66 -11.53 23.75
C ASN A 53 1.24 -10.93 23.95
N GLY A 54 0.26 -11.37 23.16
CA GLY A 54 -1.12 -10.87 23.20
C GLY A 54 -1.32 -9.49 22.59
N LYS A 55 -0.31 -8.95 21.90
CA LYS A 55 -0.35 -7.66 21.19
C LYS A 55 -0.47 -7.87 19.69
N ASN A 56 -1.24 -7.00 19.04
CA ASN A 56 -1.40 -6.93 17.59
C ASN A 56 -0.73 -5.64 17.07
N VAL A 57 0.34 -5.80 16.32
CA VAL A 57 1.07 -4.68 15.70
C VAL A 57 0.97 -4.81 14.20
N LEU A 58 0.46 -3.78 13.54
CA LEU A 58 0.41 -3.71 12.08
C LEU A 58 1.61 -2.89 11.58
N VAL A 59 2.33 -3.42 10.61
CA VAL A 59 3.41 -2.71 9.91
C VAL A 59 2.97 -2.42 8.49
N ASP A 60 2.90 -1.14 8.15
CA ASP A 60 2.31 -0.58 6.95
C ASP A 60 0.81 -0.86 6.79
N THR A 61 0.15 -0.13 5.92
CA THR A 61 -1.31 -0.22 5.79
C THR A 61 -1.78 -0.51 4.36
N GLY A 62 -0.86 -0.54 3.41
CA GLY A 62 -1.20 -0.80 2.03
C GLY A 62 -2.13 0.24 1.40
N TRP A 63 -2.82 -0.17 0.35
CA TRP A 63 -3.79 0.65 -0.34
C TRP A 63 -5.12 0.74 0.42
N SER A 64 -5.70 1.95 0.44
CA SER A 64 -7.08 2.17 0.92
C SER A 64 -8.12 1.52 0.00
N GLU A 65 -9.28 1.15 0.55
CA GLU A 65 -10.47 0.77 -0.23
C GLU A 65 -10.86 1.84 -1.26
N GLN A 66 -10.58 3.10 -0.98
CA GLN A 66 -10.82 4.20 -1.92
C GLN A 66 -9.97 4.10 -3.19
N CYS A 67 -8.81 3.46 -3.11
CA CYS A 67 -7.99 3.18 -4.30
C CYS A 67 -8.64 2.14 -5.23
N ALA A 68 -9.47 1.23 -4.69
CA ALA A 68 -10.25 0.30 -5.50
C ALA A 68 -11.49 0.96 -6.13
N ILE A 69 -12.08 1.94 -5.45
CA ILE A 69 -13.33 2.61 -5.88
C ILE A 69 -13.03 3.75 -6.85
N ASN A 70 -12.20 4.69 -6.45
CA ASN A 70 -11.85 5.87 -7.23
C ASN A 70 -10.41 6.35 -6.93
N PRO A 71 -9.41 5.65 -7.48
CA PRO A 71 -8.01 5.92 -7.16
C PRO A 71 -7.56 7.33 -7.56
N ARG A 72 -8.09 7.88 -8.66
CA ARG A 72 -7.72 9.23 -9.13
C ARG A 72 -8.16 10.32 -8.17
N HIS A 73 -9.35 10.17 -7.60
CA HIS A 73 -9.87 11.13 -6.62
C HIS A 73 -9.16 11.00 -5.29
N HIS A 74 -8.88 9.76 -4.86
CA HIS A 74 -8.26 9.49 -3.56
C HIS A 74 -6.79 9.93 -3.51
N LEU A 75 -6.01 9.59 -4.55
CA LEU A 75 -4.58 9.89 -4.61
C LEU A 75 -4.26 11.25 -5.23
N GLY A 76 -5.19 11.80 -6.01
CA GLY A 76 -4.91 12.90 -6.93
C GLY A 76 -4.17 12.42 -8.18
N LEU A 77 -4.20 13.24 -9.23
CA LEU A 77 -3.69 12.85 -10.54
C LEU A 77 -2.19 12.53 -10.54
N ALA A 78 -1.39 13.33 -9.82
CA ALA A 78 0.07 13.16 -9.80
C ALA A 78 0.48 11.80 -9.22
N LEU A 79 -0.01 11.45 -8.02
CA LEU A 79 0.28 10.16 -7.38
C LEU A 79 -0.35 8.99 -8.14
N TYR A 80 -1.56 9.17 -8.67
CA TYR A 80 -2.20 8.13 -9.47
C TYR A 80 -1.35 7.76 -10.69
N PHE A 81 -0.84 8.74 -11.45
CA PHE A 81 -0.02 8.45 -12.63
C PHE A 81 1.35 7.88 -12.29
N SER A 82 1.94 8.24 -11.15
CA SER A 82 3.23 7.71 -10.72
C SER A 82 3.15 6.29 -10.16
N SER A 83 2.06 5.93 -9.48
CA SER A 83 1.98 4.69 -8.69
C SER A 83 0.89 3.70 -9.14
N GLN A 84 -0.02 4.10 -10.01
CA GLN A 84 -1.13 3.31 -10.57
C GLN A 84 -1.52 2.07 -9.75
N PRO A 85 -2.35 2.22 -8.71
CA PRO A 85 -2.73 1.10 -7.86
C PRO A 85 -3.55 0.07 -8.67
N THR A 86 -3.24 -1.21 -8.46
CA THR A 86 -4.04 -2.35 -8.90
C THR A 86 -4.49 -3.07 -7.65
N VAL A 87 -5.71 -2.78 -7.21
CA VAL A 87 -6.24 -3.20 -5.92
C VAL A 87 -7.74 -3.45 -6.03
N THR A 88 -8.22 -4.46 -5.32
CA THR A 88 -9.64 -4.73 -5.08
C THR A 88 -10.02 -4.36 -3.66
N LEU A 89 -11.34 -4.32 -3.37
CA LEU A 89 -11.81 -4.06 -1.99
C LEU A 89 -11.30 -5.10 -0.99
N ASN A 90 -11.16 -6.35 -1.43
CA ASN A 90 -10.71 -7.44 -0.56
C ASN A 90 -9.22 -7.37 -0.23
N ASP A 91 -8.45 -6.60 -0.98
CA ASP A 91 -7.02 -6.40 -0.72
C ASP A 91 -6.78 -5.40 0.41
N SER A 92 -7.80 -4.66 0.87
CA SER A 92 -7.60 -3.70 1.97
C SER A 92 -7.19 -4.41 3.25
N VAL A 93 -6.27 -3.79 3.99
CA VAL A 93 -5.83 -4.31 5.30
C VAL A 93 -7.02 -4.48 6.26
N ALA A 94 -7.96 -3.53 6.26
CA ALA A 94 -9.13 -3.60 7.15
C ALA A 94 -9.96 -4.87 6.92
N ARG A 95 -10.17 -5.27 5.65
CA ARG A 95 -10.90 -6.50 5.33
C ARG A 95 -10.12 -7.75 5.66
N GLN A 96 -8.83 -7.77 5.39
CA GLN A 96 -7.97 -8.90 5.70
C GLN A 96 -7.85 -9.11 7.22
N LEU A 97 -7.72 -8.03 8.01
CA LEU A 97 -7.81 -8.10 9.49
C LEU A 97 -9.15 -8.69 9.93
N GLY A 98 -10.27 -8.23 9.33
CA GLY A 98 -11.61 -8.76 9.62
C GLY A 98 -11.72 -10.26 9.33
N ALA A 99 -11.12 -10.76 8.26
CA ALA A 99 -11.07 -12.19 7.93
C ALA A 99 -10.26 -12.99 8.97
N LEU A 100 -9.27 -12.37 9.63
CA LEU A 100 -8.52 -12.93 10.75
C LEU A 100 -9.22 -12.74 12.12
N GLY A 101 -10.43 -12.18 12.13
CA GLY A 101 -11.20 -11.92 13.37
C GLY A 101 -10.67 -10.72 14.17
N ILE A 102 -9.87 -9.84 13.55
CA ILE A 102 -9.25 -8.68 14.20
C ILE A 102 -9.91 -7.40 13.69
N THR A 103 -10.41 -6.59 14.60
CA THR A 103 -10.91 -5.25 14.30
C THR A 103 -9.79 -4.21 14.41
N PRO A 104 -9.87 -3.06 13.70
CA PRO A 104 -8.87 -1.99 13.85
C PRO A 104 -8.64 -1.54 15.30
N LYS A 105 -9.70 -1.56 16.14
CA LYS A 105 -9.60 -1.20 17.56
C LYS A 105 -8.75 -2.16 18.40
N GLN A 106 -8.54 -3.38 17.93
CA GLN A 106 -7.71 -4.39 18.58
C GLN A 106 -6.23 -4.31 18.17
N LEU A 107 -5.88 -3.39 17.27
CA LEU A 107 -4.49 -3.07 17.02
C LEU A 107 -3.90 -2.26 18.17
N ASP A 108 -2.81 -2.73 18.72
CA ASP A 108 -2.07 -2.03 19.79
C ASP A 108 -1.17 -0.93 19.23
N ALA A 109 -0.67 -1.12 18.00
CA ALA A 109 0.10 -0.12 17.28
C ALA A 109 -0.02 -0.30 15.75
N VAL A 110 0.12 0.79 15.02
CA VAL A 110 0.36 0.81 13.58
C VAL A 110 1.69 1.51 13.35
N ILE A 111 2.62 0.81 12.71
CA ILE A 111 3.96 1.31 12.38
C ILE A 111 4.03 1.54 10.89
N LEU A 112 4.46 2.70 10.47
CA LEU A 112 4.72 3.00 9.06
C LEU A 112 6.22 2.97 8.81
N THR A 113 6.64 2.19 7.82
CA THR A 113 8.06 2.11 7.44
C THR A 113 8.49 3.40 6.75
N HIS A 114 7.61 4.00 5.97
CA HIS A 114 7.77 5.29 5.30
C HIS A 114 6.41 5.86 4.88
N LEU A 115 6.40 7.06 4.30
CA LEU A 115 5.16 7.79 4.02
C LEU A 115 4.72 7.75 2.54
N ASP A 116 5.13 6.75 1.79
CA ASP A 116 4.65 6.57 0.42
C ASP A 116 3.19 6.12 0.40
N CYS A 117 2.46 6.50 -0.64
CA CYS A 117 1.01 6.36 -0.69
C CYS A 117 0.52 4.89 -0.60
N ASP A 118 1.29 3.94 -1.05
CA ASP A 118 1.02 2.50 -0.96
C ASP A 118 1.30 1.91 0.44
N HIS A 119 1.90 2.68 1.35
CA HIS A 119 2.13 2.28 2.74
C HIS A 119 1.19 2.99 3.72
N VAL A 120 0.72 4.19 3.40
CA VAL A 120 -0.07 5.01 4.34
C VAL A 120 -1.54 5.14 3.99
N SER A 121 -1.94 4.91 2.72
CA SER A 121 -3.31 5.24 2.31
C SER A 121 -4.37 4.40 3.02
N GLY A 122 -4.06 3.18 3.42
CA GLY A 122 -4.94 2.29 4.17
C GLY A 122 -5.23 2.73 5.62
N LEU A 123 -4.47 3.69 6.19
CA LEU A 123 -4.77 4.25 7.51
C LEU A 123 -6.20 4.78 7.61
N LYS A 124 -6.72 5.33 6.52
CA LYS A 124 -8.08 5.86 6.46
C LYS A 124 -9.15 4.82 6.74
N ASP A 125 -8.88 3.54 6.46
CA ASP A 125 -9.80 2.43 6.62
C ASP A 125 -9.69 1.81 8.03
N LEU A 126 -8.65 2.15 8.80
CA LEU A 126 -8.38 1.63 10.14
C LEU A 126 -8.98 2.53 11.24
N LYS A 127 -10.28 2.82 11.14
CA LYS A 127 -10.97 3.68 12.11
C LYS A 127 -10.94 3.09 13.52
N GLY A 128 -10.40 3.86 14.45
CA GLY A 128 -10.30 3.50 15.87
C GLY A 128 -9.07 2.66 16.23
N ALA A 129 -8.14 2.43 15.30
CA ALA A 129 -6.82 1.94 15.64
C ALA A 129 -6.07 2.95 16.52
N LYS A 130 -5.20 2.46 17.40
CA LYS A 130 -4.28 3.31 18.18
C LYS A 130 -3.09 3.67 17.28
N HIS A 131 -2.75 4.92 17.29
CA HIS A 131 -1.60 5.48 16.55
C HIS A 131 -0.52 5.86 17.53
#